data_add3e34b7a7a5cde46829bb030f4a9ce
#
_entry.id   add3e34b7a7a5cde46829bb030f4a9ce
#
_cell.length_a   1.000
_cell.length_b   1.000
_cell.length_c   1.000
_cell.angle_alpha   90.00
_cell.angle_beta   90.00
_cell.angle_gamma   90.00
#
_symmetry.space_group_name_H-M   'P 1'
#
loop_
_entity.id
_entity.type
_entity.pdbx_description
1 polymer ?
#
loop_
_entity_poly.entity_id
_entity_poly.type
_entity_poly.pdbx_seq_one_letter_code
_entity_poly.pdbx_strand_id
1 'polypeptide(L)'
;APYADEQTVYPGQPIPPGATDYALAFAIPLDTPGLKFLCRDSASAPGADPFDKPLSSRFDEQDAFCIFDDVLVPRDRVFIDGDVEIYNSMRETGYATSMVTQSTIRALTKLEFAYGLAVRMAEMIGDHSPATTEMLGELACYVRLTANALELSLEQAAERADGLWFPNGAVLEPMRAMLPVWMPRVAEFITLIGSHNLLTTPSRAQLDDARLRPLIDEMLGGADGVPADERAAVFRLAWDFVGSSLGGRGFLYERFYLTSAARNKQMMHRFFDRSRSRALLDDMLSRAGASSA
;
A
#
# COMPACT_ATOMS: atom_id res chain seq x y z
N ALA A 1 3.01 7.00 -22.08
CA ALA A 1 4.42 7.33 -22.00
C ALA A 1 5.14 6.73 -23.19
N PRO A 2 5.93 7.50 -23.95
CA PRO A 2 6.74 6.94 -24.99
C PRO A 2 7.70 5.96 -24.33
N TYR A 3 7.65 4.75 -24.75
CA TYR A 3 8.59 3.74 -24.31
C TYR A 3 9.85 3.93 -25.12
N ALA A 4 10.71 4.31 -24.38
CA ALA A 4 11.88 3.96 -24.34
C ALA A 4 12.82 3.64 -25.44
N ASP A 5 13.58 4.55 -25.66
CA ASP A 5 15.00 4.31 -25.88
C ASP A 5 15.71 4.34 -24.51
N GLU A 6 17.00 4.11 -24.48
CA GLU A 6 17.79 4.12 -23.24
C GLU A 6 17.77 5.43 -22.46
N GLN A 7 17.09 6.45 -22.97
CA GLN A 7 16.93 7.78 -22.38
C GLN A 7 15.58 8.01 -21.70
N THR A 8 14.74 6.98 -21.59
CA THR A 8 13.43 7.11 -20.96
C THR A 8 13.55 7.60 -19.53
N VAL A 9 12.97 8.76 -19.31
CA VAL A 9 12.88 9.38 -18.00
C VAL A 9 11.71 8.76 -17.23
N TYR A 10 12.02 8.16 -16.10
CA TYR A 10 10.96 7.67 -15.20
C TYR A 10 10.38 8.81 -14.39
N PRO A 11 9.07 8.80 -14.12
CA PRO A 11 8.45 9.78 -13.25
C PRO A 11 9.23 9.96 -11.93
N GLY A 12 9.45 11.20 -11.53
CA GLY A 12 10.20 11.54 -10.33
C GLY A 12 11.73 11.47 -10.44
N GLN A 13 12.29 11.33 -11.65
CA GLN A 13 13.72 11.55 -11.90
C GLN A 13 13.94 12.89 -12.59
N PRO A 14 15.08 13.58 -12.34
CA PRO A 14 15.46 14.75 -13.13
C PRO A 14 15.59 14.38 -14.60
N ILE A 15 15.05 15.22 -15.46
CA ILE A 15 15.20 15.08 -16.90
C ILE A 15 16.41 15.88 -17.38
N PRO A 16 17.10 15.45 -18.45
CA PRO A 16 18.25 16.19 -18.97
C PRO A 16 17.83 17.55 -19.57
N PRO A 17 18.73 18.54 -19.60
CA PRO A 17 18.41 19.91 -20.01
C PRO A 17 17.79 20.04 -21.42
N GLY A 18 18.09 19.12 -22.33
CA GLY A 18 17.54 19.10 -23.69
C GLY A 18 16.17 18.44 -23.84
N ALA A 19 15.62 17.86 -22.77
CA ALA A 19 14.37 17.10 -22.83
C ALA A 19 13.13 17.98 -22.56
N THR A 20 13.02 19.13 -23.23
CA THR A 20 11.94 20.12 -23.05
C THR A 20 10.56 19.53 -23.34
N ASP A 21 10.44 18.66 -24.34
CA ASP A 21 9.18 18.00 -24.74
C ASP A 21 8.59 17.09 -23.66
N TYR A 22 9.39 16.74 -22.64
CA TYR A 22 8.98 15.91 -21.51
C TYR A 22 8.67 16.74 -20.25
N ALA A 23 8.96 18.03 -20.26
CA ALA A 23 8.69 18.95 -19.17
C ALA A 23 7.28 19.56 -19.32
N LEU A 24 6.24 18.77 -19.04
CA LEU A 24 4.86 19.18 -19.19
C LEU A 24 4.06 18.86 -17.92
N ALA A 25 3.30 19.86 -17.42
CA ALA A 25 2.33 19.66 -16.36
C ALA A 25 1.09 20.51 -16.62
N PHE A 26 -0.09 19.90 -16.51
CA PHE A 26 -1.37 20.58 -16.70
C PHE A 26 -2.46 19.90 -15.87
N ALA A 27 -3.61 20.57 -15.73
CA ALA A 27 -4.82 20.02 -15.15
C ALA A 27 -6.02 20.28 -16.07
N ILE A 28 -6.84 19.27 -16.29
CA ILE A 28 -8.07 19.35 -17.06
C ILE A 28 -9.22 18.65 -16.33
N PRO A 29 -10.48 19.03 -16.56
CA PRO A 29 -11.64 18.29 -16.10
C PRO A 29 -11.67 16.87 -16.67
N LEU A 30 -12.25 15.91 -15.91
CA LEU A 30 -12.36 14.52 -16.37
C LEU A 30 -13.33 14.37 -17.57
N ASP A 31 -14.23 15.31 -17.76
CA ASP A 31 -15.20 15.38 -18.87
C ASP A 31 -14.70 16.20 -20.08
N THR A 32 -13.41 16.52 -20.12
CA THR A 32 -12.80 17.25 -21.24
C THR A 32 -13.02 16.50 -22.56
N PRO A 33 -13.52 17.14 -23.62
CA PRO A 33 -13.68 16.53 -24.94
C PRO A 33 -12.39 15.86 -25.43
N GLY A 34 -12.49 14.62 -25.92
CA GLY A 34 -11.34 13.84 -26.37
C GLY A 34 -10.63 13.06 -25.28
N LEU A 35 -10.85 13.33 -23.98
CA LEU A 35 -10.34 12.51 -22.89
C LEU A 35 -11.23 11.27 -22.72
N LYS A 36 -10.63 10.09 -22.79
CA LYS A 36 -11.31 8.80 -22.69
C LYS A 36 -10.68 7.94 -21.61
N PHE A 37 -11.49 7.15 -20.93
CA PHE A 37 -11.05 6.24 -19.89
C PHE A 37 -11.44 4.80 -20.25
N LEU A 38 -10.47 3.91 -20.38
CA LEU A 38 -10.71 2.47 -20.47
C LEU A 38 -10.59 1.91 -19.05
N CYS A 39 -11.74 1.73 -18.41
CA CYS A 39 -11.83 1.26 -17.04
C CYS A 39 -11.71 -0.26 -16.96
N ARG A 40 -11.14 -0.77 -15.86
CA ARG A 40 -11.23 -2.18 -15.51
C ARG A 40 -12.64 -2.56 -15.05
N ASP A 41 -12.90 -3.85 -14.96
CA ASP A 41 -14.13 -4.34 -14.33
C ASP A 41 -14.22 -3.93 -12.86
N SER A 42 -15.44 -3.65 -12.40
CA SER A 42 -15.71 -3.37 -10.98
C SER A 42 -15.44 -4.61 -10.12
N ALA A 43 -14.95 -4.41 -8.91
CA ALA A 43 -14.69 -5.50 -7.96
C ALA A 43 -15.98 -6.15 -7.42
N SER A 44 -17.10 -5.46 -7.49
CA SER A 44 -18.43 -5.99 -7.14
C SER A 44 -19.49 -5.55 -8.13
N ALA A 45 -20.55 -6.33 -8.26
CA ALA A 45 -21.73 -5.95 -9.04
C ALA A 45 -22.46 -4.77 -8.35
N PRO A 46 -23.14 -3.89 -9.11
CA PRO A 46 -24.03 -2.90 -8.53
C PRO A 46 -25.08 -3.55 -7.62
N GLY A 47 -25.26 -3.02 -6.42
CA GLY A 47 -26.22 -3.56 -5.45
C GLY A 47 -25.78 -4.85 -4.75
N ALA A 48 -24.51 -5.22 -4.81
CA ALA A 48 -23.96 -6.34 -4.06
C ALA A 48 -24.25 -6.17 -2.56
N ASP A 49 -24.61 -7.28 -1.89
CA ASP A 49 -24.91 -7.27 -0.46
C ASP A 49 -23.67 -6.90 0.36
N PRO A 50 -23.74 -5.87 1.24
CA PRO A 50 -22.61 -5.46 2.06
C PRO A 50 -22.14 -6.49 3.07
N PHE A 51 -22.94 -7.50 3.40
CA PHE A 51 -22.49 -8.63 4.22
C PHE A 51 -21.58 -9.56 3.41
N ASP A 52 -21.94 -9.86 2.17
CA ASP A 52 -21.17 -10.75 1.30
C ASP A 52 -19.94 -10.06 0.69
N LYS A 53 -20.02 -8.75 0.51
CA LYS A 53 -18.99 -7.89 -0.10
C LYS A 53 -18.74 -6.62 0.73
N PRO A 54 -18.27 -6.76 1.99
CA PRO A 54 -18.24 -5.64 2.93
C PRO A 54 -17.25 -4.51 2.53
N LEU A 55 -16.22 -4.81 1.78
CA LEU A 55 -15.25 -3.84 1.27
C LEU A 55 -15.49 -3.49 -0.19
N SER A 56 -15.64 -4.50 -1.06
CA SER A 56 -15.81 -4.30 -2.50
C SER A 56 -17.06 -3.50 -2.86
N SER A 57 -18.14 -3.60 -2.06
CA SER A 57 -19.36 -2.82 -2.29
C SER A 57 -19.25 -1.34 -1.92
N ARG A 58 -18.17 -0.93 -1.20
CA ARG A 58 -18.03 0.41 -0.62
C ARG A 58 -16.75 1.15 -1.03
N PHE A 59 -15.65 0.43 -1.24
CA PHE A 59 -14.31 1.00 -1.34
C PHE A 59 -13.61 0.64 -2.65
N ASP A 60 -14.36 0.26 -3.68
CA ASP A 60 -13.78 0.00 -4.99
C ASP A 60 -13.39 1.32 -5.66
N GLU A 61 -12.09 1.52 -5.86
CA GLU A 61 -11.54 2.64 -6.61
C GLU A 61 -11.30 2.19 -8.05
N GLN A 62 -11.92 2.87 -9.00
CA GLN A 62 -11.83 2.53 -10.41
C GLN A 62 -10.46 2.90 -10.98
N ASP A 63 -9.69 1.90 -11.41
CA ASP A 63 -8.47 2.11 -12.18
C ASP A 63 -8.82 2.19 -13.69
N ALA A 64 -8.20 3.12 -14.40
CA ALA A 64 -8.45 3.31 -15.82
C ALA A 64 -7.17 3.65 -16.60
N PHE A 65 -7.14 3.24 -17.85
CA PHE A 65 -6.17 3.71 -18.82
C PHE A 65 -6.69 5.01 -19.45
N CYS A 66 -5.94 6.11 -19.29
CA CYS A 66 -6.31 7.40 -19.83
C CYS A 66 -5.82 7.54 -21.27
N ILE A 67 -6.73 7.90 -22.17
CA ILE A 67 -6.45 8.11 -23.60
C ILE A 67 -6.75 9.57 -23.92
N PHE A 68 -5.76 10.27 -24.43
CA PHE A 68 -5.88 11.64 -24.94
C PHE A 68 -6.01 11.56 -26.47
N ASP A 69 -7.22 11.82 -26.97
CA ASP A 69 -7.56 11.79 -28.39
C ASP A 69 -7.94 13.20 -28.83
N ASP A 70 -6.97 13.94 -29.35
CA ASP A 70 -7.09 15.34 -29.75
C ASP A 70 -7.64 16.26 -28.64
N VAL A 71 -7.13 16.10 -27.42
CA VAL A 71 -7.54 16.88 -26.26
C VAL A 71 -6.93 18.27 -26.28
N LEU A 72 -7.76 19.31 -26.32
CA LEU A 72 -7.32 20.69 -26.17
C LEU A 72 -7.14 21.05 -24.69
N VAL A 73 -5.92 21.40 -24.30
CA VAL A 73 -5.61 21.93 -22.97
C VAL A 73 -5.54 23.44 -23.01
N PRO A 74 -6.45 24.19 -22.36
CA PRO A 74 -6.40 25.66 -22.30
C PRO A 74 -5.08 26.14 -21.68
N ARG A 75 -4.53 27.24 -22.18
CA ARG A 75 -3.23 27.75 -21.74
C ARG A 75 -3.16 28.11 -20.27
N ASP A 76 -4.25 28.58 -19.69
CA ASP A 76 -4.39 28.90 -18.27
C ASP A 76 -4.39 27.68 -17.36
N ARG A 77 -4.48 26.46 -17.93
CA ARG A 77 -4.42 25.18 -17.22
C ARG A 77 -3.08 24.46 -17.38
N VAL A 78 -2.14 25.05 -18.10
CA VAL A 78 -0.78 24.53 -18.25
C VAL A 78 0.13 25.18 -17.22
N PHE A 79 0.73 24.38 -16.36
CA PHE A 79 1.61 24.84 -15.26
C PHE A 79 3.09 24.79 -15.64
N ILE A 80 3.49 23.78 -16.41
CA ILE A 80 4.84 23.63 -16.94
C ILE A 80 4.72 23.33 -18.43
N ASP A 81 5.48 24.07 -19.25
CA ASP A 81 5.52 23.91 -20.70
C ASP A 81 6.96 24.09 -21.20
N GLY A 82 7.69 22.98 -21.29
CA GLY A 82 9.08 22.94 -21.75
C GLY A 82 10.13 23.42 -20.75
N ASP A 83 9.74 23.86 -19.55
CA ASP A 83 10.66 24.32 -18.53
C ASP A 83 11.21 23.15 -17.70
N VAL A 84 12.41 22.69 -18.10
CA VAL A 84 13.10 21.56 -17.48
C VAL A 84 13.59 21.89 -16.05
N GLU A 85 13.96 23.16 -15.78
CA GLU A 85 14.44 23.58 -14.48
C GLU A 85 13.29 23.55 -13.46
N ILE A 86 12.15 24.14 -13.79
CA ILE A 86 10.95 24.07 -12.94
C ILE A 86 10.50 22.62 -12.75
N TYR A 87 10.49 21.80 -13.81
CA TYR A 87 10.12 20.39 -13.69
C TYR A 87 11.02 19.65 -12.71
N ASN A 88 12.33 19.85 -12.78
CA ASN A 88 13.29 19.20 -11.89
C ASN A 88 13.22 19.72 -10.45
N SER A 89 12.84 21.00 -10.22
CA SER A 89 12.68 21.61 -8.90
C SER A 89 11.46 21.07 -8.13
N MET A 90 10.54 20.34 -8.77
CA MET A 90 9.38 19.72 -8.09
C MET A 90 9.79 18.88 -6.87
N ARG A 91 11.00 18.33 -6.85
CA ARG A 91 11.53 17.60 -5.68
C ARG A 91 11.73 18.49 -4.45
N GLU A 92 11.99 19.76 -4.67
CA GLU A 92 12.23 20.76 -3.60
C GLU A 92 10.93 21.22 -2.96
N THR A 93 9.77 20.93 -3.57
CA THR A 93 8.46 21.30 -3.03
C THR A 93 8.00 20.52 -1.81
N GLY A 94 8.74 19.47 -1.40
CA GLY A 94 8.32 18.55 -0.35
C GLY A 94 7.35 17.44 -0.83
N TYR A 95 7.07 17.39 -2.13
CA TYR A 95 6.18 16.38 -2.72
C TYR A 95 6.57 14.94 -2.32
N ALA A 96 7.86 14.60 -2.42
CA ALA A 96 8.33 13.26 -2.07
C ALA A 96 8.08 12.91 -0.59
N THR A 97 8.30 13.88 0.31
CA THR A 97 8.02 13.73 1.75
C THR A 97 6.53 13.55 2.00
N SER A 98 5.67 14.35 1.37
CA SER A 98 4.21 14.23 1.47
C SER A 98 3.74 12.86 0.99
N MET A 99 4.27 12.38 -0.15
CA MET A 99 3.92 11.07 -0.72
C MET A 99 4.31 9.91 0.18
N VAL A 100 5.52 9.91 0.75
CA VAL A 100 5.94 8.83 1.65
C VAL A 100 5.18 8.88 2.97
N THR A 101 4.88 10.06 3.49
CA THR A 101 4.12 10.23 4.73
C THR A 101 2.69 9.69 4.58
N GLN A 102 1.95 10.16 3.57
CA GLN A 102 0.57 9.68 3.35
C GLN A 102 0.52 8.18 3.07
N SER A 103 1.51 7.65 2.35
CA SER A 103 1.58 6.22 2.06
C SER A 103 1.89 5.39 3.30
N THR A 104 2.69 5.91 4.22
CA THR A 104 2.98 5.24 5.50
C THR A 104 1.76 5.26 6.42
N ILE A 105 1.01 6.38 6.50
CA ILE A 105 -0.25 6.47 7.24
C ILE A 105 -1.26 5.45 6.71
N ARG A 106 -1.46 5.41 5.40
CA ARG A 106 -2.35 4.46 4.74
C ARG A 106 -1.95 3.01 5.02
N ALA A 107 -0.65 2.70 4.93
CA ALA A 107 -0.15 1.36 5.19
C ALA A 107 -0.32 0.97 6.67
N LEU A 108 -0.07 1.89 7.61
CA LEU A 108 -0.29 1.65 9.04
C LEU A 108 -1.75 1.30 9.31
N THR A 109 -2.69 2.09 8.80
CA THR A 109 -4.13 1.82 8.96
C THR A 109 -4.53 0.43 8.42
N LYS A 110 -3.98 0.04 7.25
CA LYS A 110 -4.23 -1.31 6.71
C LYS A 110 -3.60 -2.41 7.54
N LEU A 111 -2.40 -2.22 8.08
CA LEU A 111 -1.74 -3.19 8.95
C LEU A 111 -2.50 -3.38 10.27
N GLU A 112 -2.97 -2.28 10.89
CA GLU A 112 -3.80 -2.33 12.10
C GLU A 112 -5.11 -3.04 11.85
N PHE A 113 -5.79 -2.71 10.74
CA PHE A 113 -7.01 -3.41 10.33
C PHE A 113 -6.77 -4.91 10.11
N ALA A 114 -5.71 -5.26 9.38
CA ALA A 114 -5.36 -6.65 9.09
C ALA A 114 -5.00 -7.43 10.37
N TYR A 115 -4.29 -6.80 11.30
CA TYR A 115 -3.99 -7.39 12.60
C TYR A 115 -5.27 -7.67 13.41
N GLY A 116 -6.15 -6.69 13.54
CA GLY A 116 -7.43 -6.86 14.23
C GLY A 116 -8.30 -7.96 13.59
N LEU A 117 -8.34 -8.00 12.24
CA LEU A 117 -9.05 -9.03 11.51
C LEU A 117 -8.45 -10.43 11.74
N ALA A 118 -7.13 -10.57 11.66
CA ALA A 118 -6.44 -11.85 11.87
C ALA A 118 -6.63 -12.38 13.31
N VAL A 119 -6.54 -11.50 14.32
CA VAL A 119 -6.84 -11.85 15.72
C VAL A 119 -8.28 -12.33 15.84
N ARG A 120 -9.24 -11.56 15.29
CA ARG A 120 -10.65 -11.94 15.37
C ARG A 120 -10.96 -13.25 14.65
N MET A 121 -10.31 -13.52 13.52
CA MET A 121 -10.44 -14.81 12.83
C MET A 121 -9.95 -15.99 13.70
N ALA A 122 -8.79 -15.84 14.33
CA ALA A 122 -8.23 -16.86 15.21
C ALA A 122 -9.16 -17.14 16.41
N GLU A 123 -9.70 -16.08 17.04
CA GLU A 123 -10.71 -16.19 18.12
C GLU A 123 -11.98 -16.91 17.64
N MET A 124 -12.50 -16.58 16.46
CA MET A 124 -13.72 -17.21 15.92
C MET A 124 -13.62 -18.72 15.74
N ILE A 125 -12.41 -19.25 15.52
CA ILE A 125 -12.19 -20.69 15.34
C ILE A 125 -11.47 -21.34 16.54
N GLY A 126 -11.19 -20.57 17.59
CA GLY A 126 -10.48 -21.06 18.77
C GLY A 126 -9.03 -21.50 18.49
N ASP A 127 -8.38 -20.89 17.48
CA ASP A 127 -7.01 -21.26 17.11
C ASP A 127 -5.97 -20.45 17.90
N HIS A 128 -5.36 -21.10 18.87
CA HIS A 128 -4.26 -20.60 19.71
C HIS A 128 -2.94 -21.33 19.42
N SER A 129 -2.81 -21.96 18.26
CA SER A 129 -1.63 -22.72 17.88
C SER A 129 -0.36 -21.84 17.84
N PRO A 130 0.83 -22.43 18.08
CA PRO A 130 2.09 -21.71 17.96
C PRO A 130 2.27 -21.05 16.59
N ALA A 131 1.84 -21.72 15.51
CA ALA A 131 1.95 -21.20 14.15
C ALA A 131 1.10 -19.93 13.95
N THR A 132 -0.16 -19.92 14.41
CA THR A 132 -1.02 -18.75 14.36
C THR A 132 -0.49 -17.61 15.23
N THR A 133 -0.03 -17.94 16.44
CA THR A 133 0.55 -16.94 17.36
C THR A 133 1.81 -16.31 16.78
N GLU A 134 2.66 -17.07 16.07
CA GLU A 134 3.84 -16.56 15.37
C GLU A 134 3.45 -15.56 14.27
N MET A 135 2.48 -15.91 13.42
CA MET A 135 1.97 -15.02 12.36
C MET A 135 1.39 -13.71 12.92
N LEU A 136 0.61 -13.79 14.00
CA LEU A 136 0.07 -12.61 14.68
C LEU A 136 1.19 -11.75 15.29
N GLY A 137 2.22 -12.38 15.87
CA GLY A 137 3.41 -11.69 16.40
C GLY A 137 4.18 -10.96 15.32
N GLU A 138 4.41 -11.59 14.17
CA GLU A 138 5.08 -10.96 13.03
C GLU A 138 4.28 -9.74 12.52
N LEU A 139 2.95 -9.88 12.39
CA LEU A 139 2.08 -8.79 11.97
C LEU A 139 2.07 -7.63 12.98
N ALA A 140 2.07 -7.93 14.29
CA ALA A 140 2.19 -6.92 15.34
C ALA A 140 3.53 -6.15 15.25
N CYS A 141 4.63 -6.82 14.89
CA CYS A 141 5.90 -6.16 14.61
C CYS A 141 5.81 -5.19 13.43
N TYR A 142 5.12 -5.56 12.34
CA TYR A 142 4.92 -4.65 11.20
C TYR A 142 4.13 -3.39 11.59
N VAL A 143 3.05 -3.55 12.36
CA VAL A 143 2.27 -2.43 12.91
C VAL A 143 3.17 -1.52 13.74
N ARG A 144 3.88 -2.08 14.73
CA ARG A 144 4.69 -1.28 15.68
C ARG A 144 5.85 -0.57 14.99
N LEU A 145 6.57 -1.23 14.09
CA LEU A 145 7.67 -0.61 13.35
C LEU A 145 7.20 0.54 12.46
N THR A 146 6.04 0.36 11.81
CA THR A 146 5.47 1.41 10.95
C THR A 146 4.98 2.60 11.78
N ALA A 147 4.31 2.35 12.92
CA ALA A 147 3.87 3.40 13.84
C ALA A 147 5.05 4.20 14.39
N ASN A 148 6.09 3.52 14.89
CA ASN A 148 7.28 4.17 15.45
C ASN A 148 8.01 5.02 14.39
N ALA A 149 8.09 4.54 13.15
CA ALA A 149 8.70 5.33 12.07
C ALA A 149 7.87 6.60 11.77
N LEU A 150 6.55 6.50 11.78
CA LEU A 150 5.67 7.65 11.55
C LEU A 150 5.77 8.65 12.71
N GLU A 151 5.70 8.20 13.95
CA GLU A 151 5.84 9.04 15.14
C GLU A 151 7.18 9.80 15.11
N LEU A 152 8.30 9.11 14.91
CA LEU A 152 9.62 9.73 14.84
C LEU A 152 9.73 10.74 13.69
N SER A 153 9.11 10.43 12.53
CA SER A 153 9.08 11.36 11.40
C SER A 153 8.34 12.65 11.72
N LEU A 154 7.24 12.56 12.48
CA LEU A 154 6.47 13.72 12.95
C LEU A 154 7.17 14.49 14.07
N GLU A 155 7.80 13.82 15.03
CA GLU A 155 8.59 14.45 16.08
C GLU A 155 9.77 15.26 15.53
N GLN A 156 10.34 14.79 14.41
CA GLN A 156 11.43 15.46 13.70
C GLN A 156 10.94 16.39 12.58
N ALA A 157 9.68 16.79 12.61
CA ALA A 157 9.17 17.75 11.64
C ALA A 157 9.92 19.09 11.76
N ALA A 158 10.16 19.72 10.62
CA ALA A 158 10.87 20.99 10.56
C ALA A 158 10.16 21.99 9.63
N GLU A 159 10.31 23.26 9.96
CA GLU A 159 9.85 24.36 9.12
C GLU A 159 10.81 24.57 7.94
N ARG A 160 10.25 24.67 6.76
CA ARG A 160 10.97 25.01 5.54
C ARG A 160 11.06 26.52 5.36
N ALA A 161 11.91 26.93 4.41
CA ALA A 161 12.12 28.35 4.10
C ALA A 161 10.84 29.09 3.64
N ASP A 162 9.83 28.36 3.15
CA ASP A 162 8.51 28.87 2.77
C ASP A 162 7.50 28.95 3.94
N GLY A 163 7.93 28.66 5.17
CA GLY A 163 7.07 28.66 6.37
C GLY A 163 6.19 27.42 6.55
N LEU A 164 6.31 26.42 5.69
CA LEU A 164 5.55 25.16 5.79
C LEU A 164 6.32 24.14 6.63
N TRP A 165 5.60 23.45 7.51
CA TRP A 165 6.11 22.35 8.31
C TRP A 165 6.00 21.03 7.60
N PHE A 166 7.11 20.28 7.52
CA PHE A 166 7.14 18.95 6.89
C PHE A 166 7.70 17.92 7.87
N PRO A 167 7.12 16.70 7.89
CA PRO A 167 7.72 15.57 8.60
C PRO A 167 9.12 15.25 8.04
N ASN A 168 9.94 14.58 8.83
CA ASN A 168 11.23 14.10 8.33
C ASN A 168 11.03 12.87 7.43
N GLY A 169 11.01 13.07 6.11
CA GLY A 169 10.83 12.00 5.12
C GLY A 169 11.94 10.94 5.14
N ALA A 170 13.17 11.30 5.58
CA ALA A 170 14.30 10.36 5.64
C ALA A 170 14.04 9.21 6.64
N VAL A 171 13.30 9.47 7.71
CA VAL A 171 12.88 8.44 8.69
C VAL A 171 11.95 7.41 8.05
N LEU A 172 11.16 7.80 7.04
CA LEU A 172 10.19 6.94 6.36
C LEU A 172 10.75 6.19 5.14
N GLU A 173 11.95 6.56 4.66
CA GLU A 173 12.57 5.89 3.51
C GLU A 173 12.69 4.35 3.66
N PRO A 174 13.07 3.80 4.85
CA PRO A 174 13.06 2.35 5.03
C PRO A 174 11.68 1.72 4.83
N MET A 175 10.60 2.44 5.18
CA MET A 175 9.22 1.93 5.02
C MET A 175 8.88 1.74 3.54
N ARG A 176 9.36 2.62 2.64
CA ARG A 176 9.19 2.45 1.19
C ARG A 176 9.78 1.13 0.67
N ALA A 177 10.86 0.67 1.30
CA ALA A 177 11.52 -0.57 0.91
C ALA A 177 10.86 -1.82 1.52
N MET A 178 10.31 -1.69 2.72
CA MET A 178 9.80 -2.83 3.50
C MET A 178 8.31 -3.07 3.31
N LEU A 179 7.48 -2.05 3.26
CA LEU A 179 6.02 -2.20 3.10
C LEU A 179 5.62 -3.02 1.86
N PRO A 180 6.23 -2.85 0.66
CA PRO A 180 5.93 -3.69 -0.49
C PRO A 180 6.29 -5.19 -0.32
N VAL A 181 7.10 -5.52 0.70
CA VAL A 181 7.44 -6.90 1.08
C VAL A 181 6.47 -7.43 2.14
N TRP A 182 6.13 -6.60 3.13
CA TRP A 182 5.28 -6.99 4.25
C TRP A 182 3.81 -7.15 3.85
N MET A 183 3.28 -6.26 3.02
CA MET A 183 1.85 -6.29 2.68
C MET A 183 1.39 -7.59 1.99
N PRO A 184 2.13 -8.18 1.03
CA PRO A 184 1.80 -9.52 0.53
C PRO A 184 1.86 -10.62 1.59
N ARG A 185 2.80 -10.49 2.56
CA ARG A 185 2.91 -11.44 3.67
C ARG A 185 1.70 -11.38 4.60
N VAL A 186 1.14 -10.18 4.81
CA VAL A 186 -0.12 -10.00 5.56
C VAL A 186 -1.27 -10.79 4.93
N ALA A 187 -1.39 -10.75 3.60
CA ALA A 187 -2.40 -11.52 2.90
C ALA A 187 -2.23 -13.02 3.06
N GLU A 188 -0.98 -13.48 3.01
CA GLU A 188 -0.65 -14.88 3.25
C GLU A 188 -1.08 -15.31 4.66
N PHE A 189 -0.81 -14.51 5.68
CA PHE A 189 -1.23 -14.81 7.07
C PHE A 189 -2.74 -14.92 7.20
N ILE A 190 -3.50 -13.97 6.68
CA ILE A 190 -4.96 -14.03 6.70
C ILE A 190 -5.47 -15.28 5.96
N THR A 191 -4.83 -15.64 4.84
CA THR A 191 -5.20 -16.82 4.07
C THR A 191 -4.90 -18.10 4.85
N LEU A 192 -3.74 -18.19 5.51
CA LEU A 192 -3.34 -19.36 6.30
C LEU A 192 -4.23 -19.54 7.54
N ILE A 193 -4.46 -18.48 8.31
CA ILE A 193 -5.37 -18.49 9.48
C ILE A 193 -6.79 -18.83 9.04
N GLY A 194 -7.27 -18.23 7.97
CA GLY A 194 -8.63 -18.48 7.47
C GLY A 194 -8.84 -19.85 6.85
N SER A 195 -7.80 -20.38 6.19
CA SER A 195 -7.82 -21.71 5.56
C SER A 195 -9.10 -21.93 4.73
N HIS A 196 -9.69 -23.12 4.79
CA HIS A 196 -10.93 -23.48 4.09
C HIS A 196 -12.15 -22.65 4.54
N ASN A 197 -12.14 -22.08 5.73
CA ASN A 197 -13.23 -21.23 6.22
C ASN A 197 -13.49 -20.01 5.32
N LEU A 198 -12.45 -19.50 4.66
CA LEU A 198 -12.60 -18.40 3.68
C LEU A 198 -13.49 -18.79 2.49
N LEU A 199 -13.51 -20.07 2.11
CA LEU A 199 -14.27 -20.58 0.97
C LEU A 199 -15.66 -21.05 1.36
N THR A 200 -15.80 -21.62 2.57
CA THR A 200 -17.02 -22.34 3.00
C THR A 200 -17.98 -21.48 3.83
N THR A 201 -17.64 -20.21 4.03
CA THR A 201 -18.48 -19.29 4.81
C THR A 201 -19.80 -19.00 4.09
N PRO A 202 -20.97 -19.20 4.77
CA PRO A 202 -22.27 -18.98 4.16
C PRO A 202 -22.50 -17.52 3.75
N SER A 203 -23.26 -17.34 2.66
CA SER A 203 -23.72 -16.03 2.20
C SER A 203 -24.93 -15.53 3.01
N ARG A 204 -25.26 -14.24 2.89
CA ARG A 204 -26.50 -13.70 3.46
C ARG A 204 -27.72 -14.52 3.03
N ALA A 205 -27.84 -14.82 1.75
CA ALA A 205 -28.94 -15.61 1.23
C ALA A 205 -29.03 -17.02 1.84
N GLN A 206 -27.90 -17.66 2.16
CA GLN A 206 -27.88 -18.96 2.84
C GLN A 206 -28.23 -18.85 4.31
N LEU A 207 -27.80 -17.80 5.00
CA LEU A 207 -28.15 -17.53 6.40
C LEU A 207 -29.65 -17.23 6.57
N ASP A 208 -30.27 -16.61 5.57
CA ASP A 208 -31.69 -16.23 5.58
C ASP A 208 -32.61 -17.38 5.09
N ASP A 209 -32.05 -18.47 4.51
CA ASP A 209 -32.84 -19.64 4.10
C ASP A 209 -33.27 -20.49 5.28
N ALA A 210 -34.57 -20.55 5.54
CA ALA A 210 -35.16 -21.27 6.68
C ALA A 210 -34.83 -22.77 6.72
N ARG A 211 -34.46 -23.40 5.60
CA ARG A 211 -34.08 -24.82 5.55
C ARG A 211 -32.61 -25.02 5.89
N LEU A 212 -31.75 -24.04 5.52
CA LEU A 212 -30.31 -24.11 5.77
C LEU A 212 -29.93 -23.56 7.15
N ARG A 213 -30.68 -22.58 7.66
CA ARG A 213 -30.36 -21.91 8.92
C ARG A 213 -30.11 -22.85 10.10
N PRO A 214 -30.95 -23.87 10.39
CA PRO A 214 -30.70 -24.79 11.49
C PRO A 214 -29.38 -25.58 11.34
N LEU A 215 -29.05 -26.00 10.13
CA LEU A 215 -27.79 -26.70 9.85
C LEU A 215 -26.57 -25.78 9.97
N ILE A 216 -26.71 -24.53 9.53
CA ILE A 216 -25.66 -23.55 9.64
C ILE A 216 -25.37 -23.24 11.12
N ASP A 217 -26.41 -23.01 11.91
CA ASP A 217 -26.28 -22.73 13.36
C ASP A 217 -25.65 -23.90 14.12
N GLU A 218 -25.97 -25.14 13.76
CA GLU A 218 -25.41 -26.33 14.37
C GLU A 218 -23.94 -26.58 13.98
N MET A 219 -23.59 -26.38 12.69
CA MET A 219 -22.32 -26.85 12.14
C MET A 219 -21.28 -25.76 11.92
N LEU A 220 -21.70 -24.49 11.77
CA LEU A 220 -20.85 -23.38 11.37
C LEU A 220 -20.78 -22.24 12.41
N GLY A 221 -21.18 -22.51 13.65
CA GLY A 221 -20.91 -21.62 14.78
C GLY A 221 -19.42 -21.42 15.03
N GLY A 222 -19.08 -20.37 15.75
CA GLY A 222 -17.70 -20.10 16.20
C GLY A 222 -17.35 -20.82 17.50
N ALA A 223 -16.10 -20.70 17.91
CA ALA A 223 -15.65 -21.12 19.22
C ALA A 223 -16.42 -20.42 20.35
N ASP A 224 -16.49 -21.04 21.53
CA ASP A 224 -17.13 -20.47 22.71
C ASP A 224 -18.59 -20.02 22.52
N GLY A 225 -19.32 -20.65 21.58
CA GLY A 225 -20.72 -20.41 21.33
C GLY A 225 -21.00 -19.15 20.48
N VAL A 226 -20.02 -18.62 19.78
CA VAL A 226 -20.23 -17.50 18.84
C VAL A 226 -21.22 -17.89 17.75
N PRO A 227 -22.28 -17.08 17.50
CA PRO A 227 -23.27 -17.36 16.47
C PRO A 227 -22.67 -17.51 15.07
N ALA A 228 -23.26 -18.38 14.23
CA ALA A 228 -22.77 -18.66 12.88
C ALA A 228 -22.74 -17.42 11.97
N ASP A 229 -23.69 -16.49 12.10
CA ASP A 229 -23.73 -15.25 11.34
C ASP A 229 -22.63 -14.26 11.76
N GLU A 230 -22.28 -14.18 13.05
CA GLU A 230 -21.17 -13.37 13.51
C GLU A 230 -19.82 -13.90 12.96
N ARG A 231 -19.62 -15.23 13.07
CA ARG A 231 -18.46 -15.88 12.48
C ARG A 231 -18.41 -15.66 10.96
N ALA A 232 -19.54 -15.84 10.27
CA ALA A 232 -19.63 -15.66 8.83
C ALA A 232 -19.27 -14.22 8.42
N ALA A 233 -19.70 -13.20 9.15
CA ALA A 233 -19.37 -11.79 8.89
C ALA A 233 -17.85 -11.56 8.89
N VAL A 234 -17.13 -12.12 9.85
CA VAL A 234 -15.67 -12.00 9.96
C VAL A 234 -14.98 -12.66 8.77
N PHE A 235 -15.37 -13.88 8.40
CA PHE A 235 -14.73 -14.59 7.29
C PHE A 235 -15.13 -14.05 5.91
N ARG A 236 -16.34 -13.46 5.76
CA ARG A 236 -16.71 -12.72 4.56
C ARG A 236 -15.85 -11.47 4.40
N LEU A 237 -15.63 -10.74 5.49
CA LEU A 237 -14.73 -9.60 5.51
C LEU A 237 -13.29 -10.00 5.15
N ALA A 238 -12.79 -11.09 5.73
CA ALA A 238 -11.46 -11.61 5.43
C ALA A 238 -11.32 -12.03 3.96
N TRP A 239 -12.32 -12.74 3.41
CA TRP A 239 -12.32 -13.11 2.01
C TRP A 239 -12.34 -11.87 1.10
N ASP A 240 -13.17 -10.88 1.39
CA ASP A 240 -13.25 -9.67 0.58
C ASP A 240 -11.96 -8.83 0.67
N PHE A 241 -11.23 -8.91 1.78
CA PHE A 241 -9.95 -8.24 1.97
C PHE A 241 -8.79 -8.91 1.21
N VAL A 242 -8.76 -10.27 1.12
CA VAL A 242 -7.60 -10.98 0.54
C VAL A 242 -7.91 -11.79 -0.71
N GLY A 243 -9.12 -12.36 -0.85
CA GLY A 243 -9.46 -13.32 -1.88
C GLY A 243 -10.34 -12.77 -3.00
N SER A 244 -10.91 -11.59 -2.84
CA SER A 244 -11.76 -10.96 -3.85
C SER A 244 -10.96 -10.23 -4.93
N SER A 245 -11.64 -9.75 -5.98
CA SER A 245 -11.04 -8.87 -6.99
C SER A 245 -10.49 -7.58 -6.35
N LEU A 246 -11.17 -7.02 -5.34
CA LEU A 246 -10.68 -5.88 -4.57
C LEU A 246 -9.40 -6.23 -3.81
N GLY A 247 -9.38 -7.38 -3.13
CA GLY A 247 -8.19 -7.88 -2.44
C GLY A 247 -7.00 -8.04 -3.38
N GLY A 248 -7.19 -8.68 -4.53
CA GLY A 248 -6.17 -8.84 -5.56
C GLY A 248 -5.63 -7.50 -6.07
N ARG A 249 -6.51 -6.55 -6.37
CA ARG A 249 -6.14 -5.17 -6.74
C ARG A 249 -5.36 -4.49 -5.61
N GLY A 250 -5.83 -4.63 -4.36
CA GLY A 250 -5.19 -4.05 -3.19
C GLY A 250 -3.75 -4.52 -3.01
N PHE A 251 -3.47 -5.83 -3.18
CA PHE A 251 -2.12 -6.36 -3.09
C PHE A 251 -1.20 -5.92 -4.21
N LEU A 252 -1.72 -5.83 -5.43
CA LEU A 252 -0.97 -5.29 -6.56
C LEU A 252 -0.59 -3.84 -6.31
N TYR A 253 -1.52 -3.04 -5.80
CA TYR A 253 -1.31 -1.65 -5.42
C TYR A 253 -0.21 -1.52 -4.37
N GLU A 254 -0.30 -2.24 -3.25
CA GLU A 254 0.70 -2.17 -2.18
C GLU A 254 2.10 -2.59 -2.63
N ARG A 255 2.18 -3.46 -3.62
CA ARG A 255 3.45 -3.94 -4.15
C ARG A 255 4.17 -2.92 -5.03
N PHE A 256 3.45 -2.03 -5.71
CA PHE A 256 4.01 -1.18 -6.76
C PHE A 256 3.79 0.32 -6.59
N TYR A 257 2.87 0.75 -5.75
CA TYR A 257 2.53 2.18 -5.59
C TYR A 257 3.74 3.06 -5.22
N LEU A 258 4.58 2.60 -4.29
CA LEU A 258 5.80 3.29 -3.88
C LEU A 258 7.04 2.87 -4.70
N THR A 259 6.86 2.41 -5.92
CA THR A 259 7.91 1.78 -6.72
C THR A 259 8.22 0.35 -6.22
N SER A 260 8.94 -0.46 -6.99
CA SER A 260 9.28 -1.81 -6.56
C SER A 260 10.20 -1.82 -5.33
N ALA A 261 10.02 -2.81 -4.46
CA ALA A 261 10.88 -3.02 -3.28
C ALA A 261 12.37 -3.08 -3.64
N ALA A 262 12.70 -3.72 -4.78
CA ALA A 262 14.09 -3.84 -5.25
C ALA A 262 14.71 -2.46 -5.51
N ARG A 263 13.99 -1.59 -6.23
CA ARG A 263 14.46 -0.23 -6.52
C ARG A 263 14.61 0.60 -5.23
N ASN A 264 13.64 0.54 -4.34
CA ASN A 264 13.70 1.27 -3.07
C ASN A 264 14.89 0.81 -2.22
N LYS A 265 15.18 -0.50 -2.17
CA LYS A 265 16.39 -1.03 -1.49
C LYS A 265 17.69 -0.55 -2.12
N GLN A 266 17.75 -0.49 -3.46
CA GLN A 266 18.92 0.05 -4.18
C GLN A 266 19.11 1.55 -3.85
N MET A 267 18.04 2.32 -3.85
CA MET A 267 18.09 3.75 -3.48
C MET A 267 18.51 3.93 -2.03
N MET A 268 17.95 3.13 -1.10
CA MET A 268 18.34 3.15 0.31
C MET A 268 19.84 2.89 0.48
N HIS A 269 20.39 1.85 -0.18
CA HIS A 269 21.82 1.57 -0.16
C HIS A 269 22.66 2.71 -0.77
N ARG A 270 22.19 3.30 -1.89
CA ARG A 270 22.93 4.35 -2.60
C ARG A 270 23.09 5.63 -1.75
N PHE A 271 22.03 6.00 -1.01
CA PHE A 271 21.99 7.24 -0.23
C PHE A 271 22.25 7.07 1.27
N PHE A 272 22.47 5.83 1.72
CA PHE A 272 22.75 5.57 3.13
C PHE A 272 24.08 6.17 3.55
N ASP A 273 24.09 6.93 4.63
CA ASP A 273 25.33 7.42 5.25
C ASP A 273 26.12 6.26 5.89
N ARG A 274 27.28 5.99 5.34
CA ARG A 274 28.16 4.87 5.73
C ARG A 274 29.28 5.29 6.66
N SER A 275 29.40 6.57 7.00
CA SER A 275 30.53 7.12 7.75
C SER A 275 30.76 6.39 9.06
N ARG A 276 29.69 6.24 9.87
CA ARG A 276 29.76 5.51 11.14
C ARG A 276 30.10 4.03 10.97
N SER A 277 29.47 3.36 9.99
CA SER A 277 29.73 1.94 9.75
C SER A 277 31.16 1.66 9.30
N ARG A 278 31.72 2.54 8.47
CA ARG A 278 33.12 2.46 8.04
C ARG A 278 34.05 2.71 9.23
N ALA A 279 33.85 3.76 10.00
CA ALA A 279 34.67 4.08 11.17
C ALA A 279 34.73 2.92 12.18
N LEU A 280 33.58 2.24 12.43
CA LEU A 280 33.58 1.07 13.31
C LEU A 280 34.39 -0.09 12.74
N LEU A 281 34.31 -0.34 11.44
CA LEU A 281 35.08 -1.40 10.77
C LEU A 281 36.58 -1.06 10.77
N ASP A 282 36.94 0.18 10.43
CA ASP A 282 38.34 0.63 10.35
C ASP A 282 39.01 0.59 11.73
N ASP A 283 38.31 0.94 12.81
CA ASP A 283 38.79 0.77 14.18
C ASP A 283 39.12 -0.69 14.50
N MET A 284 38.25 -1.61 14.14
CA MET A 284 38.47 -3.05 14.36
C MET A 284 39.61 -3.61 13.53
N LEU A 285 39.72 -3.21 12.27
CA LEU A 285 40.80 -3.63 11.37
C LEU A 285 42.16 -3.10 11.85
N SER A 286 42.24 -1.84 12.33
CA SER A 286 43.44 -1.29 12.88
C SER A 286 43.91 -2.05 14.13
N ARG A 287 43.01 -2.41 15.02
CA ARG A 287 43.30 -3.23 16.22
C ARG A 287 43.75 -4.66 15.87
N ALA A 288 43.28 -5.19 14.74
CA ALA A 288 43.71 -6.49 14.23
C ALA A 288 45.08 -6.44 13.47
N GLY A 289 45.70 -5.28 13.38
CA GLY A 289 46.97 -5.11 12.66
C GLY A 289 46.85 -5.10 11.14
N ALA A 290 45.60 -5.03 10.60
CA ALA A 290 45.37 -4.84 9.20
C ALA A 290 45.44 -3.35 8.85
N SER A 291 46.44 -2.96 8.04
CA SER A 291 46.53 -1.59 7.51
C SER A 291 45.34 -1.33 6.58
N SER A 292 44.60 -0.24 6.80
CA SER A 292 43.59 0.23 5.84
C SER A 292 44.29 0.61 4.54
N ALA A 293 43.97 -0.11 3.46
CA ALA A 293 44.39 0.23 2.11
C ALA A 293 43.53 1.38 1.55
#